data_8d2ad37875104520002070ef17e2e5f5
#
_entry.id   8d2ad37875104520002070ef17e2e5f5
#
_cell.length_a   1.000
_cell.length_b   1.000
_cell.length_c   1.000
_cell.angle_alpha   90.00
_cell.angle_beta   90.00
_cell.angle_gamma   90.00
#
_symmetry.space_group_name_H-M   'P 1'
#
loop_
_entity.id
_entity.type
_entity.pdbx_description
1 polymer ?
#
loop_
_entity_poly.entity_id
_entity_poly.type
_entity_poly.pdbx_seq_one_letter_code
_entity_poly.pdbx_strand_id
1 'polypeptide(L)'
;RATTGTGEDCAGDLGPGWKISPSVKIQSGQIFELALIEGPGTIEQIWMTPTGNWRFSILRFYWDDQESPSVECPVGDFFACGWGKFAPVSSLAVCVNPGSAFNCYWPMPFAKRCRITLENIGDEEMTLYYQVNYSLGEINPQAGYFHAHFRRVNPLPYKTDYMILDGVRGKGRYVGTYMAWGANNSGWWGEGEIKFFLDGDKEFPTICGTGTEDYFCGSYNFENKETKQYEEFSTAYAGLPQIL
;
A
#
# COMPACT_ATOMS: atom_id res chain seq x y z
N ARG A 1 -14.28 -5.84 -18.26
CA ARG A 1 -14.19 -6.88 -17.23
C ARG A 1 -12.72 -7.17 -17.00
N ALA A 2 -12.25 -7.12 -15.75
CA ALA A 2 -10.87 -7.46 -15.43
C ALA A 2 -10.55 -8.92 -15.83
N THR A 3 -9.28 -9.24 -15.94
CA THR A 3 -8.79 -10.58 -16.25
C THR A 3 -9.42 -11.61 -15.32
N THR A 4 -9.94 -12.68 -15.89
CA THR A 4 -10.54 -13.77 -15.12
C THR A 4 -9.44 -14.72 -14.66
N GLY A 5 -9.40 -15.00 -13.37
CA GLY A 5 -8.49 -16.01 -12.82
C GLY A 5 -8.80 -17.42 -13.34
N THR A 6 -7.80 -18.29 -13.33
CA THR A 6 -7.89 -19.69 -13.80
C THR A 6 -7.78 -20.64 -12.62
N GLY A 7 -8.75 -20.61 -11.69
CA GLY A 7 -8.80 -21.60 -10.61
C GLY A 7 -9.28 -22.95 -11.15
N GLU A 8 -8.55 -24.01 -10.83
CA GLU A 8 -8.98 -25.38 -11.08
C GLU A 8 -9.83 -25.89 -9.91
N ASP A 9 -10.59 -26.94 -10.15
CA ASP A 9 -11.40 -27.65 -9.13
C ASP A 9 -12.42 -26.81 -8.38
N CYS A 10 -12.93 -25.75 -8.99
CA CYS A 10 -14.04 -24.99 -8.44
C CYS A 10 -15.38 -25.51 -8.93
N ALA A 11 -16.44 -25.02 -8.37
CA ALA A 11 -17.82 -25.39 -8.62
C ALA A 11 -18.27 -25.31 -10.11
N GLY A 12 -17.38 -25.61 -11.07
CA GLY A 12 -17.64 -25.55 -12.50
C GLY A 12 -18.71 -26.56 -12.98
N ASP A 13 -18.85 -27.67 -12.27
CA ASP A 13 -19.89 -28.68 -12.47
C ASP A 13 -21.29 -28.21 -12.06
N LEU A 14 -21.39 -27.13 -11.29
CA LEU A 14 -22.65 -26.51 -10.87
C LEU A 14 -23.22 -25.55 -11.92
N GLY A 15 -22.49 -25.28 -13.01
CA GLY A 15 -22.92 -24.44 -14.11
C GLY A 15 -22.74 -22.94 -13.93
N PRO A 16 -23.34 -22.11 -14.79
CA PRO A 16 -23.20 -20.64 -14.73
C PRO A 16 -23.70 -20.03 -13.42
N GLY A 17 -23.01 -19.00 -12.95
CA GLY A 17 -23.38 -18.28 -11.71
C GLY A 17 -22.68 -18.79 -10.46
N TRP A 18 -21.97 -19.89 -10.56
CA TRP A 18 -21.15 -20.42 -9.45
C TRP A 18 -19.68 -20.03 -9.57
N LYS A 19 -18.94 -20.23 -8.47
CA LYS A 19 -17.52 -19.93 -8.40
C LYS A 19 -16.72 -20.83 -9.35
N ILE A 20 -16.09 -20.22 -10.37
CA ILE A 20 -15.32 -20.93 -11.40
C ILE A 20 -13.82 -20.70 -11.26
N SER A 21 -13.40 -19.49 -10.92
CA SER A 21 -11.99 -19.10 -10.86
C SER A 21 -11.70 -18.29 -9.60
N PRO A 22 -11.54 -18.93 -8.43
CA PRO A 22 -11.42 -18.22 -7.17
C PRO A 22 -10.03 -17.62 -6.96
N SER A 23 -9.00 -18.15 -7.62
CA SER A 23 -7.59 -17.76 -7.40
C SER A 23 -6.78 -17.90 -8.66
N VAL A 24 -5.58 -17.35 -8.63
CA VAL A 24 -4.53 -17.54 -9.63
C VAL A 24 -3.25 -18.01 -8.95
N LYS A 25 -2.46 -18.79 -9.69
CA LYS A 25 -1.11 -19.20 -9.30
C LYS A 25 -0.11 -18.35 -10.05
N ILE A 26 0.84 -17.78 -9.33
CA ILE A 26 1.88 -16.91 -9.88
C ILE A 26 3.23 -17.55 -9.55
N GLN A 27 3.91 -18.00 -10.59
CA GLN A 27 5.21 -18.68 -10.46
C GLN A 27 6.29 -17.71 -9.98
N SER A 28 7.38 -18.24 -9.42
CA SER A 28 8.59 -17.48 -9.14
C SER A 28 9.06 -16.74 -10.40
N GLY A 29 9.33 -15.44 -10.29
CA GLY A 29 9.74 -14.57 -11.38
C GLY A 29 8.63 -14.17 -12.36
N GLN A 30 7.40 -14.64 -12.16
CA GLN A 30 6.28 -14.30 -13.05
C GLN A 30 5.67 -12.94 -12.72
N ILE A 31 5.39 -12.16 -13.77
CA ILE A 31 4.50 -10.99 -13.71
C ILE A 31 3.12 -11.42 -14.19
N PHE A 32 2.12 -11.29 -13.34
CA PHE A 32 0.74 -11.60 -13.64
C PHE A 32 -0.08 -10.31 -13.78
N GLU A 33 -0.86 -10.18 -14.85
CA GLU A 33 -1.78 -9.06 -15.05
C GLU A 33 -3.08 -9.31 -14.28
N LEU A 34 -3.27 -8.55 -13.19
CA LEU A 34 -4.46 -8.62 -12.35
C LEU A 34 -5.67 -7.97 -13.02
N ALA A 35 -5.45 -6.87 -13.72
CA ALA A 35 -6.50 -6.13 -14.39
C ALA A 35 -5.96 -5.34 -15.57
N LEU A 36 -6.73 -5.34 -16.66
CA LEU A 36 -6.59 -4.41 -17.79
C LEU A 36 -7.98 -3.86 -18.07
N ILE A 37 -8.20 -2.58 -17.77
CA ILE A 37 -9.52 -1.96 -17.80
C ILE A 37 -9.49 -0.77 -18.75
N GLU A 38 -10.30 -0.82 -19.79
CA GLU A 38 -10.52 0.32 -20.67
C GLU A 38 -11.49 1.30 -20.00
N GLY A 39 -11.12 2.58 -20.01
CA GLY A 39 -11.85 3.64 -19.33
C GLY A 39 -12.51 4.65 -20.26
N PRO A 40 -12.84 5.82 -19.75
CA PRO A 40 -12.50 6.35 -18.41
C PRO A 40 -13.22 5.63 -17.27
N GLY A 41 -12.60 5.67 -16.08
CA GLY A 41 -13.15 5.00 -14.92
C GLY A 41 -12.40 5.30 -13.62
N THR A 42 -12.83 4.66 -12.55
CA THR A 42 -12.21 4.76 -11.22
C THR A 42 -12.12 3.38 -10.58
N ILE A 43 -10.96 3.01 -10.07
CA ILE A 43 -10.84 1.88 -9.14
C ILE A 43 -11.43 2.34 -7.80
N GLU A 44 -12.38 1.59 -7.27
CA GLU A 44 -13.10 1.92 -6.04
C GLU A 44 -12.60 1.11 -4.84
N GLN A 45 -12.23 -0.15 -5.09
CA GLN A 45 -11.75 -1.04 -4.05
C GLN A 45 -10.90 -2.15 -4.65
N ILE A 46 -9.85 -2.52 -3.93
CA ILE A 46 -9.08 -3.73 -4.20
C ILE A 46 -9.11 -4.59 -2.95
N TRP A 47 -9.50 -5.85 -3.12
CA TRP A 47 -9.34 -6.89 -2.11
C TRP A 47 -8.35 -7.93 -2.62
N MET A 48 -7.45 -8.39 -1.75
CA MET A 48 -6.58 -9.52 -2.08
C MET A 48 -6.16 -10.31 -0.85
N THR A 49 -5.97 -11.61 -1.04
CA THR A 49 -5.42 -12.53 -0.05
C THR A 49 -4.31 -13.33 -0.72
N PRO A 50 -3.07 -12.89 -0.66
CA PRO A 50 -1.93 -13.64 -1.14
C PRO A 50 -1.52 -14.72 -0.14
N THR A 51 -0.98 -15.83 -0.65
CA THR A 51 -0.39 -16.89 0.17
C THR A 51 1.13 -16.84 0.12
N GLY A 52 1.79 -17.68 0.94
CA GLY A 52 3.25 -17.78 0.96
C GLY A 52 3.93 -16.51 1.49
N ASN A 53 5.12 -16.25 0.99
CA ASN A 53 5.90 -15.08 1.39
C ASN A 53 5.53 -13.84 0.56
N TRP A 54 4.31 -13.34 0.76
CA TRP A 54 3.74 -12.20 0.01
C TRP A 54 4.54 -10.90 0.12
N ARG A 55 5.47 -10.78 1.08
CA ARG A 55 6.39 -9.63 1.14
C ARG A 55 7.29 -9.56 -0.10
N PHE A 56 7.57 -10.70 -0.73
CA PHE A 56 8.35 -10.80 -1.96
C PHE A 56 7.45 -10.79 -3.22
N SER A 57 6.48 -9.90 -3.23
CA SER A 57 5.68 -9.61 -4.43
C SER A 57 5.52 -8.11 -4.63
N ILE A 58 5.60 -7.68 -5.88
CA ILE A 58 5.58 -6.26 -6.24
C ILE A 58 4.29 -5.94 -6.98
N LEU A 59 3.52 -5.02 -6.41
CA LEU A 59 2.29 -4.49 -6.99
C LEU A 59 2.62 -3.26 -7.82
N ARG A 60 2.14 -3.22 -9.09
CA ARG A 60 2.32 -2.06 -9.98
C ARG A 60 1.01 -1.64 -10.62
N PHE A 61 0.80 -0.31 -10.68
CA PHE A 61 -0.32 0.29 -11.40
C PHE A 61 0.21 1.24 -12.48
N TYR A 62 -0.41 1.15 -13.64
CA TYR A 62 -0.09 1.98 -14.80
C TYR A 62 -1.37 2.67 -15.26
N TRP A 63 -1.32 3.99 -15.36
CA TRP A 63 -2.43 4.81 -15.83
C TRP A 63 -2.21 5.26 -17.27
N ASP A 64 -3.27 5.21 -18.07
CA ASP A 64 -3.34 5.86 -19.40
C ASP A 64 -2.15 5.57 -20.32
N ASP A 65 -1.79 4.30 -20.46
CA ASP A 65 -0.71 3.82 -21.32
C ASP A 65 0.71 4.26 -20.93
N GLN A 66 0.91 4.71 -19.68
CA GLN A 66 2.26 5.00 -19.18
C GLN A 66 3.13 3.74 -19.18
N GLU A 67 4.37 3.89 -19.61
CA GLU A 67 5.36 2.82 -19.59
C GLU A 67 5.88 2.54 -18.17
N SER A 68 6.07 3.60 -17.39
CA SER A 68 6.51 3.49 -15.99
C SER A 68 5.33 3.41 -15.04
N PRO A 69 5.40 2.57 -14.00
CA PRO A 69 4.31 2.47 -13.04
C PRO A 69 4.20 3.71 -12.17
N SER A 70 2.97 4.15 -11.92
CA SER A 70 2.66 5.20 -10.94
C SER A 70 2.59 4.66 -9.51
N VAL A 71 2.36 3.38 -9.36
CA VAL A 71 2.46 2.64 -8.10
C VAL A 71 3.45 1.51 -8.32
N GLU A 72 4.48 1.43 -7.49
CA GLU A 72 5.41 0.31 -7.43
C GLU A 72 5.86 0.10 -5.99
N CYS A 73 5.36 -0.94 -5.38
CA CYS A 73 5.72 -1.28 -4.00
C CYS A 73 5.43 -2.74 -3.68
N PRO A 74 6.10 -3.31 -2.68
CA PRO A 74 5.74 -4.63 -2.18
C PRO A 74 4.29 -4.65 -1.68
N VAL A 75 3.59 -5.75 -1.93
CA VAL A 75 2.17 -5.87 -1.56
C VAL A 75 1.94 -5.58 -0.09
N GLY A 76 2.74 -6.16 0.79
CA GLY A 76 2.58 -5.94 2.22
C GLY A 76 2.71 -4.47 2.61
N ASP A 77 3.68 -3.77 2.04
CA ASP A 77 3.90 -2.34 2.32
C ASP A 77 2.76 -1.46 1.80
N PHE A 78 2.17 -1.80 0.65
CA PHE A 78 1.00 -1.11 0.13
C PHE A 78 -0.19 -1.17 1.09
N PHE A 79 -0.32 -2.26 1.82
CA PHE A 79 -1.39 -2.48 2.79
C PHE A 79 -0.95 -2.29 4.25
N ALA A 80 0.15 -1.57 4.50
CA ALA A 80 0.68 -1.29 5.83
C ALA A 80 1.09 -2.54 6.65
N CYS A 81 1.56 -3.59 5.98
CA CYS A 81 2.09 -4.82 6.57
C CYS A 81 3.51 -5.12 6.07
N GLY A 82 4.42 -4.17 6.18
CA GLY A 82 5.76 -4.24 5.57
C GLY A 82 6.74 -5.24 6.21
N TRP A 83 6.41 -5.80 7.37
CA TRP A 83 7.27 -6.77 8.06
C TRP A 83 7.09 -8.22 7.62
N GLY A 84 6.24 -8.48 6.62
CA GLY A 84 5.93 -9.84 6.16
C GLY A 84 5.09 -10.65 7.14
N LYS A 85 4.47 -9.99 8.09
CA LYS A 85 3.57 -10.58 9.10
C LYS A 85 2.25 -9.84 9.09
N PHE A 86 1.19 -10.55 9.43
CA PHE A 86 -0.12 -9.95 9.61
C PHE A 86 -0.08 -8.90 10.73
N ALA A 87 -0.71 -7.76 10.47
CA ALA A 87 -1.07 -6.76 11.46
C ALA A 87 -2.49 -6.27 11.18
N PRO A 88 -3.35 -6.12 12.18
CA PRO A 88 -4.69 -5.58 11.99
C PRO A 88 -4.59 -4.09 11.67
N VAL A 89 -5.13 -3.69 10.53
CA VAL A 89 -5.22 -2.28 10.11
C VAL A 89 -6.69 -1.94 9.89
N SER A 90 -7.14 -0.83 10.46
CA SER A 90 -8.50 -0.34 10.27
C SER A 90 -8.48 1.17 10.02
N SER A 91 -8.36 1.56 8.76
CA SER A 91 -8.41 2.97 8.36
C SER A 91 -9.38 3.17 7.21
N LEU A 92 -9.64 4.43 6.86
CA LEU A 92 -10.51 4.77 5.71
C LEU A 92 -9.91 4.33 4.38
N ALA A 93 -8.60 4.29 4.28
CA ALA A 93 -7.90 4.00 3.04
C ALA A 93 -7.49 2.55 2.89
N VAL A 94 -7.08 1.91 3.99
CA VAL A 94 -6.55 0.55 4.03
C VAL A 94 -7.15 -0.19 5.22
N CYS A 95 -7.55 -1.44 4.97
CA CYS A 95 -8.03 -2.32 6.01
C CYS A 95 -7.39 -3.71 5.83
N VAL A 96 -6.82 -4.25 6.89
CA VAL A 96 -6.22 -5.59 6.90
C VAL A 96 -6.92 -6.43 7.96
N ASN A 97 -7.64 -7.44 7.50
CA ASN A 97 -8.41 -8.34 8.33
C ASN A 97 -7.65 -9.66 8.59
N PRO A 98 -8.05 -10.45 9.59
CA PRO A 98 -7.41 -11.72 9.90
C PRO A 98 -7.22 -12.62 8.67
N GLY A 99 -6.07 -13.31 8.62
CA GLY A 99 -5.68 -14.12 7.48
C GLY A 99 -5.03 -13.32 6.34
N SER A 100 -4.51 -12.12 6.61
CA SER A 100 -3.91 -11.23 5.61
C SER A 100 -4.86 -10.87 4.47
N ALA A 101 -6.13 -10.60 4.81
CA ALA A 101 -7.12 -10.10 3.88
C ALA A 101 -6.91 -8.59 3.69
N PHE A 102 -6.16 -8.25 2.66
CA PHE A 102 -5.78 -6.89 2.33
C PHE A 102 -6.90 -6.16 1.57
N ASN A 103 -7.23 -4.96 2.01
CA ASN A 103 -8.23 -4.11 1.37
C ASN A 103 -7.69 -2.69 1.19
N CYS A 104 -7.99 -2.10 0.05
CA CYS A 104 -7.67 -0.72 -0.28
C CYS A 104 -8.92 -0.04 -0.81
N TYR A 105 -9.21 1.15 -0.30
CA TYR A 105 -10.37 1.97 -0.67
C TYR A 105 -9.97 3.33 -1.25
N TRP A 106 -8.71 3.51 -1.63
CA TRP A 106 -8.29 4.70 -2.36
C TRP A 106 -9.05 4.78 -3.69
N PRO A 107 -9.82 5.85 -3.97
CA PRO A 107 -10.36 6.06 -5.30
C PRO A 107 -9.21 6.41 -6.26
N MET A 108 -9.09 5.65 -7.35
CA MET A 108 -8.00 5.80 -8.32
C MET A 108 -8.58 6.04 -9.71
N PRO A 109 -8.84 7.31 -10.09
CA PRO A 109 -9.36 7.63 -11.40
C PRO A 109 -8.30 7.45 -12.50
N PHE A 110 -8.77 7.08 -13.71
CA PHE A 110 -7.96 6.97 -14.93
C PHE A 110 -8.77 7.43 -16.14
N ALA A 111 -8.12 8.12 -17.08
CA ALA A 111 -8.82 8.76 -18.20
C ALA A 111 -9.00 7.82 -19.41
N LYS A 112 -8.09 6.89 -19.63
CA LYS A 112 -8.11 5.99 -20.79
C LYS A 112 -8.07 4.53 -20.40
N ARG A 113 -7.08 4.15 -19.58
CA ARG A 113 -6.81 2.76 -19.24
C ARG A 113 -6.18 2.61 -17.87
N CYS A 114 -6.52 1.52 -17.19
CA CYS A 114 -5.84 1.08 -15.99
C CYS A 114 -5.27 -0.32 -16.23
N ARG A 115 -3.96 -0.51 -15.97
CA ARG A 115 -3.33 -1.82 -15.92
C ARG A 115 -2.74 -2.05 -14.53
N ILE A 116 -3.05 -3.19 -13.93
CA ILE A 116 -2.55 -3.61 -12.62
C ILE A 116 -1.81 -4.93 -12.79
N THR A 117 -0.60 -5.02 -12.27
CA THR A 117 0.21 -6.24 -12.30
C THR A 117 0.72 -6.59 -10.91
N LEU A 118 0.94 -7.88 -10.70
CA LEU A 118 1.66 -8.42 -9.54
C LEU A 118 2.82 -9.28 -10.05
N GLU A 119 4.02 -9.00 -9.58
CA GLU A 119 5.21 -9.80 -9.82
C GLU A 119 5.54 -10.61 -8.57
N ASN A 120 5.74 -11.90 -8.71
CA ASN A 120 6.27 -12.75 -7.65
C ASN A 120 7.80 -12.80 -7.77
N ILE A 121 8.50 -12.08 -6.90
CA ILE A 121 9.97 -12.08 -6.83
C ILE A 121 10.51 -13.07 -5.78
N GLY A 122 9.63 -13.86 -5.18
CA GLY A 122 10.01 -14.94 -4.26
C GLY A 122 10.44 -16.21 -5.00
N ASP A 123 10.96 -17.16 -4.26
CA ASP A 123 11.53 -18.42 -4.81
C ASP A 123 10.46 -19.49 -5.06
N GLU A 124 9.26 -19.32 -4.52
CA GLU A 124 8.19 -20.30 -4.58
C GLU A 124 6.95 -19.76 -5.30
N GLU A 125 6.12 -20.65 -5.84
CA GLU A 125 4.79 -20.29 -6.36
C GLU A 125 3.95 -19.64 -5.26
N MET A 126 3.23 -18.59 -5.60
CA MET A 126 2.21 -18.00 -4.74
C MET A 126 0.82 -18.19 -5.32
N THR A 127 -0.16 -18.39 -4.45
CA THR A 127 -1.58 -18.36 -4.82
C THR A 127 -2.16 -17.01 -4.38
N LEU A 128 -2.86 -16.34 -5.28
CA LEU A 128 -3.51 -15.07 -5.01
C LEU A 128 -5.03 -15.20 -5.23
N TYR A 129 -5.78 -14.82 -4.21
CA TYR A 129 -7.22 -14.52 -4.32
C TYR A 129 -7.34 -13.01 -4.41
N TYR A 130 -8.11 -12.49 -5.36
CA TYR A 130 -8.25 -11.03 -5.49
C TYR A 130 -9.55 -10.63 -6.17
N GLN A 131 -9.94 -9.38 -5.92
CA GLN A 131 -11.04 -8.71 -6.57
C GLN A 131 -10.70 -7.23 -6.75
N VAL A 132 -10.97 -6.70 -7.94
CA VAL A 132 -10.87 -5.27 -8.24
C VAL A 132 -12.25 -4.76 -8.58
N ASN A 133 -12.78 -3.87 -7.75
CA ASN A 133 -14.05 -3.19 -7.98
C ASN A 133 -13.78 -1.82 -8.61
N TYR A 134 -14.46 -1.52 -9.69
CA TYR A 134 -14.30 -0.28 -10.44
C TYR A 134 -15.61 0.19 -11.04
N SER A 135 -15.72 1.48 -11.27
CA SER A 135 -16.78 2.10 -12.06
C SER A 135 -16.23 2.61 -13.39
N LEU A 136 -17.05 2.55 -14.43
CA LEU A 136 -16.76 3.16 -15.74
C LEU A 136 -17.66 4.38 -15.91
N GLY A 137 -17.11 5.48 -16.40
CA GLY A 137 -17.82 6.73 -16.60
C GLY A 137 -16.88 7.91 -16.58
N GLU A 138 -17.41 9.09 -16.84
CA GLU A 138 -16.64 10.32 -16.82
C GLU A 138 -16.01 10.55 -15.44
N ILE A 139 -14.73 10.92 -15.44
CA ILE A 139 -13.99 11.31 -14.25
C ILE A 139 -13.92 12.83 -14.14
N ASN A 140 -13.77 13.34 -12.93
CA ASN A 140 -13.52 14.77 -12.74
C ASN A 140 -12.23 15.17 -13.48
N PRO A 141 -12.28 16.13 -14.42
CA PRO A 141 -11.08 16.57 -15.16
C PRO A 141 -9.94 17.12 -14.29
N GLN A 142 -10.25 17.48 -13.04
CA GLN A 142 -9.26 17.94 -12.06
C GLN A 142 -8.77 16.84 -11.12
N ALA A 143 -9.25 15.61 -11.28
CA ALA A 143 -8.78 14.50 -10.48
C ALA A 143 -7.31 14.20 -10.79
N GLY A 144 -6.51 13.97 -9.75
CA GLY A 144 -5.15 13.50 -9.89
C GLY A 144 -5.11 11.98 -9.97
N TYR A 145 -4.06 11.46 -10.59
CA TYR A 145 -3.77 10.03 -10.56
C TYR A 145 -3.20 9.63 -9.21
N PHE A 146 -3.51 8.43 -8.79
CA PHE A 146 -2.94 7.87 -7.56
C PHE A 146 -1.50 7.40 -7.82
N HIS A 147 -0.59 7.77 -6.92
CA HIS A 147 0.80 7.35 -6.92
C HIS A 147 1.17 6.77 -5.56
N ALA A 148 2.00 5.75 -5.54
CA ALA A 148 2.62 5.24 -4.33
C ALA A 148 4.07 4.83 -4.61
N HIS A 149 4.96 5.19 -3.69
CA HIS A 149 6.39 4.92 -3.74
C HIS A 149 6.81 4.06 -2.57
N PHE A 150 7.70 3.11 -2.83
CA PHE A 150 8.41 2.36 -1.80
C PHE A 150 9.85 2.84 -1.70
N ARG A 151 10.31 3.09 -0.49
CA ARG A 151 11.72 3.38 -0.17
C ARG A 151 12.17 2.57 1.02
N ARG A 152 13.41 2.15 1.01
CA ARG A 152 14.03 1.44 2.13
C ARG A 152 15.49 1.82 2.28
N VAL A 153 15.87 2.22 3.49
CA VAL A 153 17.26 2.37 3.90
C VAL A 153 17.43 1.58 5.21
N ASN A 154 18.38 0.67 5.25
CA ASN A 154 18.65 -0.15 6.43
C ASN A 154 20.11 -0.65 6.43
N PRO A 155 20.93 -0.27 7.41
CA PRO A 155 20.64 0.75 8.42
C PRO A 155 20.64 2.16 7.82
N LEU A 156 19.87 3.05 8.42
CA LEU A 156 19.99 4.48 8.14
C LEU A 156 21.30 4.99 8.77
N PRO A 157 22.18 5.65 8.00
CA PRO A 157 23.41 6.20 8.55
C PRO A 157 23.13 7.21 9.68
N TYR A 158 23.98 7.22 10.69
CA TYR A 158 23.82 8.11 11.83
C TYR A 158 23.82 9.59 11.42
N LYS A 159 22.87 10.37 11.96
CA LYS A 159 22.65 11.78 11.63
C LYS A 159 22.35 12.05 10.15
N THR A 160 21.79 11.08 9.43
CA THR A 160 21.33 11.26 8.06
C THR A 160 19.82 11.33 8.03
N ASP A 161 19.28 12.31 7.32
CA ASP A 161 17.83 12.42 7.11
C ASP A 161 17.33 11.25 6.27
N TYR A 162 16.20 10.68 6.67
CA TYR A 162 15.49 9.73 5.84
C TYR A 162 14.56 10.44 4.86
N MET A 163 14.84 10.30 3.57
CA MET A 163 14.01 10.89 2.53
C MET A 163 12.78 10.02 2.28
N ILE A 164 11.62 10.47 2.75
CA ILE A 164 10.34 9.76 2.53
C ILE A 164 9.90 9.90 1.07
N LEU A 165 9.91 11.12 0.55
CA LEU A 165 9.51 11.44 -0.82
C LEU A 165 10.28 12.67 -1.30
N ASP A 166 10.75 12.65 -2.55
CA ASP A 166 11.43 13.78 -3.17
C ASP A 166 11.11 13.90 -4.66
N GLY A 167 11.47 15.04 -5.24
CA GLY A 167 11.41 15.26 -6.68
C GLY A 167 10.02 15.28 -7.29
N VAL A 168 8.97 15.29 -6.51
CA VAL A 168 7.58 15.36 -7.01
C VAL A 168 7.34 16.74 -7.64
N ARG A 169 6.79 16.73 -8.85
CA ARG A 169 6.47 17.96 -9.59
C ARG A 169 5.03 17.89 -10.10
N GLY A 170 4.33 19.01 -10.02
CA GLY A 170 2.95 19.13 -10.47
C GLY A 170 2.00 19.52 -9.36
N LYS A 171 0.71 19.56 -9.68
CA LYS A 171 -0.35 19.85 -8.72
C LYS A 171 -0.89 18.54 -8.16
N GLY A 172 -0.87 18.40 -6.86
CA GLY A 172 -1.32 17.18 -6.20
C GLY A 172 -1.55 17.34 -4.71
N ARG A 173 -1.75 16.21 -4.03
CA ARG A 173 -1.90 16.12 -2.58
C ARG A 173 -1.08 14.96 -2.07
N TYR A 174 -0.32 15.18 -1.04
CA TYR A 174 0.27 14.11 -0.26
C TYR A 174 -0.80 13.52 0.67
N VAL A 175 -1.07 12.22 0.53
CA VAL A 175 -2.23 11.59 1.16
C VAL A 175 -1.86 10.67 2.32
N GLY A 176 -0.58 10.37 2.53
CA GLY A 176 -0.15 9.61 3.69
C GLY A 176 1.18 8.89 3.55
N THR A 177 1.62 8.31 4.66
CA THR A 177 2.82 7.49 4.79
C THR A 177 2.52 6.25 5.62
N TYR A 178 2.91 5.09 5.13
CA TYR A 178 3.19 3.94 5.97
C TYR A 178 4.69 3.85 6.20
N MET A 179 5.12 3.67 7.45
CA MET A 179 6.52 3.56 7.81
C MET A 179 6.77 2.31 8.65
N ALA A 180 7.70 1.47 8.21
CA ALA A 180 8.24 0.39 9.00
C ALA A 180 9.57 0.85 9.61
N TRP A 181 9.59 1.04 10.90
CA TRP A 181 10.73 1.59 11.65
C TRP A 181 11.39 0.51 12.48
N GLY A 182 12.65 0.23 12.21
CA GLY A 182 13.50 -0.64 13.03
C GLY A 182 14.43 0.19 13.89
N ALA A 183 14.24 0.21 15.20
CA ALA A 183 15.17 0.84 16.12
C ALA A 183 16.37 -0.07 16.37
N ASN A 184 17.59 0.47 16.34
CA ASN A 184 18.83 -0.25 16.63
C ASN A 184 19.31 -0.01 18.07
N ASN A 185 18.42 0.40 18.95
CA ASN A 185 18.67 0.65 20.36
C ASN A 185 17.47 0.21 21.21
N SER A 186 17.63 0.25 22.54
CA SER A 186 16.59 -0.08 23.50
C SER A 186 15.87 1.15 24.07
N GLY A 187 16.18 2.34 23.57
CA GLY A 187 15.58 3.58 24.04
C GLY A 187 14.43 4.06 23.17
N TRP A 188 13.94 5.24 23.47
CA TRP A 188 12.94 5.93 22.68
C TRP A 188 13.47 6.24 21.27
N TRP A 189 12.63 6.07 20.27
CA TRP A 189 13.00 6.17 18.86
C TRP A 189 12.34 7.34 18.11
N GLY A 190 11.39 8.03 18.71
CA GLY A 190 10.44 8.93 18.02
C GLY A 190 10.76 10.42 18.09
N GLU A 191 11.96 10.84 18.51
CA GLU A 191 12.34 12.26 18.60
C GLU A 191 12.67 12.92 17.23
N GLY A 192 12.58 12.16 16.12
CA GLY A 192 12.77 12.71 14.79
C GLY A 192 11.61 13.61 14.37
N GLU A 193 11.92 14.62 13.55
CA GLU A 193 10.93 15.55 13.00
C GLU A 193 10.59 15.16 11.57
N ILE A 194 9.33 15.34 11.17
CA ILE A 194 8.94 15.32 9.76
C ILE A 194 8.93 16.74 9.20
N LYS A 195 9.58 16.93 8.05
CA LYS A 195 9.66 18.20 7.35
C LYS A 195 9.10 18.11 5.95
N PHE A 196 8.30 19.09 5.56
CA PHE A 196 7.74 19.21 4.22
C PHE A 196 8.29 20.47 3.57
N PHE A 197 9.11 20.29 2.54
CA PHE A 197 9.58 21.34 1.67
C PHE A 197 8.67 21.40 0.44
N LEU A 198 7.88 22.44 0.32
CA LEU A 198 6.83 22.60 -0.69
C LEU A 198 7.10 23.83 -1.54
N ASP A 199 6.63 23.79 -2.78
CA ASP A 199 6.50 24.94 -3.69
C ASP A 199 7.76 25.80 -3.84
N GLY A 200 8.93 25.16 -3.80
CA GLY A 200 10.22 25.83 -3.98
C GLY A 200 11.00 26.16 -2.72
N ASP A 201 10.55 25.68 -1.59
CA ASP A 201 11.30 25.75 -0.32
C ASP A 201 12.71 25.16 -0.49
N LYS A 202 13.69 25.81 0.12
CA LYS A 202 15.11 25.37 0.07
C LYS A 202 15.76 25.32 1.44
N GLU A 203 15.68 26.40 2.19
CA GLU A 203 16.36 26.56 3.47
C GLU A 203 15.46 26.14 4.64
N PHE A 204 14.19 26.54 4.58
CA PHE A 204 13.21 26.24 5.62
C PHE A 204 12.01 25.50 5.04
N PRO A 205 11.49 24.48 5.73
CA PRO A 205 10.31 23.77 5.30
C PRO A 205 9.04 24.59 5.53
N THR A 206 8.03 24.40 4.68
CA THR A 206 6.67 24.91 4.92
C THR A 206 6.07 24.32 6.19
N ILE A 207 6.31 23.04 6.46
CA ILE A 207 5.83 22.36 7.66
C ILE A 207 7.02 21.68 8.35
N CYS A 208 7.14 21.90 9.65
CA CYS A 208 8.06 21.19 10.52
C CYS A 208 7.27 20.57 11.67
N GLY A 209 7.38 19.26 11.83
CA GLY A 209 6.79 18.54 12.95
C GLY A 209 7.61 18.62 14.21
N THR A 210 7.13 18.04 15.29
CA THR A 210 7.74 18.05 16.62
C THR A 210 8.26 16.69 17.07
N GLY A 211 7.69 15.61 16.54
CA GLY A 211 8.11 14.25 16.82
C GLY A 211 7.58 13.27 15.77
N THR A 212 8.18 12.11 15.69
CA THR A 212 7.71 11.06 14.76
C THR A 212 6.33 10.56 15.19
N GLU A 213 6.13 10.30 16.49
CA GLU A 213 4.82 9.87 17.00
C GLU A 213 3.74 10.93 16.79
N ASP A 214 4.08 12.22 16.89
CA ASP A 214 3.14 13.32 16.66
C ASP A 214 2.60 13.30 15.22
N TYR A 215 3.48 13.04 14.27
CA TYR A 215 3.07 12.93 12.87
C TYR A 215 2.10 11.76 12.64
N PHE A 216 2.29 10.64 13.33
CA PHE A 216 1.39 9.50 13.29
C PHE A 216 0.24 9.59 14.29
N CYS A 217 -0.06 10.82 14.78
CA CYS A 217 -1.16 11.15 15.70
C CYS A 217 -1.10 10.42 17.04
N GLY A 218 0.11 10.07 17.47
CA GLY A 218 0.37 9.54 18.80
C GLY A 218 0.81 10.63 19.78
N SER A 219 1.12 10.21 20.96
CA SER A 219 1.72 11.06 22.00
C SER A 219 2.45 10.18 23.03
N TYR A 220 3.46 10.75 23.68
CA TYR A 220 4.15 10.10 24.79
C TYR A 220 4.52 8.64 24.49
N ASN A 221 5.23 8.39 23.39
CA ASN A 221 5.78 7.11 22.98
C ASN A 221 4.73 6.07 22.56
N PHE A 222 3.46 6.41 22.33
CA PHE A 222 2.37 5.45 22.21
C PHE A 222 2.27 4.50 23.44
N GLU A 223 2.74 4.99 24.60
CA GLU A 223 2.85 4.17 25.80
C GLU A 223 1.54 4.15 26.59
N ASN A 224 1.10 2.97 26.97
CA ASN A 224 0.11 2.83 28.02
C ASN A 224 0.75 3.15 29.38
N LYS A 225 0.23 4.17 30.07
CA LYS A 225 0.79 4.67 31.33
C LYS A 225 0.72 3.67 32.48
N GLU A 226 -0.20 2.71 32.43
CA GLU A 226 -0.38 1.68 33.46
C GLU A 226 0.58 0.52 33.22
N THR A 227 0.65 0.00 31.98
CA THR A 227 1.47 -1.17 31.63
C THR A 227 2.91 -0.84 31.32
N LYS A 228 3.22 0.42 31.00
CA LYS A 228 4.53 0.87 30.52
C LYS A 228 4.98 0.18 29.24
N GLN A 229 4.04 -0.24 28.42
CA GLN A 229 4.27 -0.86 27.14
C GLN A 229 3.72 0.02 26.02
N TYR A 230 4.33 -0.04 24.84
CA TYR A 230 3.74 0.52 23.64
C TYR A 230 2.47 -0.25 23.28
N GLU A 231 1.46 0.44 22.77
CA GLU A 231 0.21 -0.18 22.38
C GLU A 231 -0.02 -0.11 20.87
N GLU A 232 -0.37 -1.24 20.30
CA GLU A 232 -0.88 -1.29 18.94
C GLU A 232 -2.26 -0.68 18.85
N PHE A 233 -2.47 0.15 17.85
CA PHE A 233 -3.79 0.72 17.58
C PHE A 233 -3.93 1.05 16.09
N SER A 234 -5.18 1.17 15.65
CA SER A 234 -5.52 1.59 14.30
C SER A 234 -6.79 2.43 14.35
N THR A 235 -6.76 3.59 13.70
CA THR A 235 -7.88 4.52 13.61
C THR A 235 -8.11 4.93 12.16
N ALA A 236 -9.14 5.74 11.92
CA ALA A 236 -9.51 6.17 10.58
C ALA A 236 -8.36 6.85 9.79
N TYR A 237 -7.47 7.56 10.47
CA TYR A 237 -6.44 8.39 9.83
C TYR A 237 -5.01 8.06 10.23
N ALA A 238 -4.81 7.34 11.30
CA ALA A 238 -3.48 7.05 11.82
C ALA A 238 -3.47 5.78 12.67
N GLY A 239 -2.27 5.27 12.95
CA GLY A 239 -2.11 4.12 13.83
C GLY A 239 -0.66 3.68 13.99
N LEU A 240 -0.47 2.80 14.95
CA LEU A 240 0.69 1.96 15.16
C LEU A 240 0.21 0.49 15.12
N PRO A 241 -0.04 -0.06 13.93
CA PRO A 241 -0.76 -1.33 13.80
C PRO A 241 0.09 -2.56 14.15
N GLN A 242 1.40 -2.40 14.32
CA GLN A 242 2.29 -3.53 14.59
C GLN A 242 3.51 -3.09 15.38
N ILE A 243 3.78 -3.83 16.46
CA ILE A 243 5.00 -3.77 17.29
C ILE A 243 5.64 -5.16 17.26
N LEU A 244 6.96 -5.25 17.02
CA LEU A 244 7.71 -6.50 16.88
C LEU A 244 8.86 -6.60 17.87
#